data_f5e9563d073a51f2b130b5400b036959
#
_entry.id   f5e9563d073a51f2b130b5400b036959
#
_cell.length_a   1.000
_cell.length_b   1.000
_cell.length_c   1.000
_cell.angle_alpha   90.00
_cell.angle_beta   90.00
_cell.angle_gamma   90.00
#
_symmetry.space_group_name_H-M   'P 1'
#
loop_
_entity.id
_entity.type
_entity.pdbx_description
1 polymer ?
#
loop_
_entity_poly.entity_id
_entity_poly.type
_entity_poly.pdbx_seq_one_letter_code
_entity_poly.pdbx_strand_id
1 'polypeptide(L)'
;VVPSLLEASPLPTIFTVRSAEEGGNFSGDDAHRTAMLHAALTSSKPPKYIDVEYELFVKQPWLIEDLPLGDCGIILSWHDMVGRPSDLFQKAAAMQDIPNISVVKMVWRARSLRDNLDAFKLLQARQQPMIALCMGPFGLMSRVLAPKFGGFATFATIDGHEATADGQPTTTELLSKYNFNSINARTKVYGVIGDTVEHSASPYFHNAAFAAAGTNSVYLPLPIPKGW
;
A
#
# COMPACT_ATOMS: atom_id res chain seq x y z
N VAL A 1 -12.96 -14.34 17.38
CA VAL A 1 -12.08 -13.14 17.36
C VAL A 1 -12.29 -12.31 16.09
N VAL A 2 -12.24 -12.92 14.86
CA VAL A 2 -12.37 -12.15 13.60
C VAL A 2 -13.70 -11.38 13.51
N PRO A 3 -14.88 -11.99 13.70
CA PRO A 3 -16.14 -11.26 13.62
C PRO A 3 -16.23 -10.08 14.61
N SER A 4 -15.79 -10.27 15.85
CA SER A 4 -15.84 -9.20 16.87
C SER A 4 -14.98 -7.98 16.50
N LEU A 5 -13.84 -8.18 15.85
CA LEU A 5 -12.99 -7.07 15.37
C LEU A 5 -13.66 -6.29 14.24
N LEU A 6 -14.31 -6.99 13.32
CA LEU A 6 -15.04 -6.36 12.21
C LEU A 6 -16.25 -5.57 12.71
N GLU A 7 -17.01 -6.14 13.64
CA GLU A 7 -18.17 -5.48 14.28
C GLU A 7 -17.77 -4.18 14.99
N ALA A 8 -16.65 -4.19 15.71
CA ALA A 8 -16.16 -3.05 16.47
C ALA A 8 -15.64 -1.89 15.60
N SER A 9 -15.31 -2.14 14.33
CA SER A 9 -14.77 -1.09 13.46
C SER A 9 -15.84 -0.06 13.07
N PRO A 10 -15.63 1.24 13.30
CA PRO A 10 -16.56 2.29 12.83
C PRO A 10 -16.41 2.59 11.33
N LEU A 11 -15.35 2.09 10.70
CA LEU A 11 -14.98 2.37 9.29
C LEU A 11 -15.07 1.11 8.43
N PRO A 12 -15.18 1.25 7.11
CA PRO A 12 -14.98 0.13 6.20
C PRO A 12 -13.61 -0.53 6.42
N THR A 13 -13.58 -1.86 6.39
CA THR A 13 -12.39 -2.63 6.73
C THR A 13 -11.80 -3.33 5.50
N ILE A 14 -10.49 -3.49 5.50
CA ILE A 14 -9.77 -4.43 4.64
C ILE A 14 -9.29 -5.56 5.55
N PHE A 15 -9.78 -6.77 5.33
CA PHE A 15 -9.37 -7.92 6.12
C PHE A 15 -8.21 -8.63 5.42
N THR A 16 -7.09 -8.76 6.13
CA THR A 16 -5.84 -9.32 5.61
C THR A 16 -5.30 -10.39 6.54
N VAL A 17 -4.94 -11.54 5.98
CA VAL A 17 -4.17 -12.60 6.66
C VAL A 17 -2.84 -12.75 5.94
N ARG A 18 -1.86 -11.91 6.31
CA ARG A 18 -0.57 -11.82 5.63
C ARG A 18 0.36 -12.95 6.07
N SER A 19 0.88 -13.72 5.09
CA SER A 19 1.88 -14.77 5.32
C SER A 19 3.22 -14.21 5.79
N ALA A 20 4.01 -15.06 6.45
CA ALA A 20 5.35 -14.69 6.87
C ALA A 20 6.28 -14.43 5.67
N GLU A 21 6.09 -15.14 4.57
CA GLU A 21 6.84 -14.97 3.33
C GLU A 21 6.65 -13.58 2.71
N GLU A 22 5.46 -13.00 2.88
CA GLU A 22 5.13 -11.64 2.42
C GLU A 22 5.19 -10.59 3.55
N GLY A 23 5.93 -10.89 4.62
CA GLY A 23 6.24 -9.94 5.71
C GLY A 23 5.17 -9.82 6.79
N GLY A 24 4.23 -10.77 6.87
CA GLY A 24 3.25 -10.84 7.94
C GLY A 24 3.66 -11.74 9.10
N ASN A 25 2.72 -11.99 10.01
CA ASN A 25 2.91 -12.83 11.19
C ASN A 25 2.11 -14.14 11.12
N PHE A 26 1.42 -14.42 10.01
CA PHE A 26 0.65 -15.65 9.89
C PHE A 26 1.57 -16.81 9.52
N SER A 27 1.59 -17.82 10.38
CA SER A 27 2.40 -19.05 10.23
C SER A 27 1.56 -20.32 10.12
N GLY A 28 0.25 -20.20 9.93
CA GLY A 28 -0.65 -21.33 9.69
C GLY A 28 -0.58 -21.83 8.25
N ASP A 29 -1.27 -22.93 7.99
CA ASP A 29 -1.44 -23.43 6.63
C ASP A 29 -2.49 -22.65 5.81
N ASP A 30 -2.54 -22.94 4.51
CA ASP A 30 -3.46 -22.27 3.59
C ASP A 30 -4.94 -22.59 3.90
N ALA A 31 -5.25 -23.78 4.46
CA ALA A 31 -6.60 -24.14 4.87
C ALA A 31 -7.09 -23.27 6.03
N HIS A 32 -6.22 -23.04 7.02
CA HIS A 32 -6.54 -22.15 8.14
C HIS A 32 -6.71 -20.70 7.65
N ARG A 33 -5.86 -20.23 6.73
CA ARG A 33 -5.99 -18.90 6.14
C ARG A 33 -7.32 -18.73 5.42
N THR A 34 -7.70 -19.70 4.59
CA THR A 34 -8.99 -19.72 3.90
C THR A 34 -10.17 -19.73 4.87
N ALA A 35 -10.10 -20.51 5.95
CA ALA A 35 -11.13 -20.52 6.98
C ALA A 35 -11.29 -19.15 7.68
N MET A 36 -10.19 -18.41 7.90
CA MET A 36 -10.24 -17.05 8.44
C MET A 36 -10.90 -16.06 7.48
N LEU A 37 -10.59 -16.14 6.17
CA LEU A 37 -11.25 -15.34 5.14
C LEU A 37 -12.75 -15.63 5.09
N HIS A 38 -13.13 -16.90 5.12
CA HIS A 38 -14.54 -17.32 5.14
C HIS A 38 -15.26 -16.78 6.39
N ALA A 39 -14.65 -16.90 7.57
CA ALA A 39 -15.22 -16.38 8.81
C ALA A 39 -15.40 -14.85 8.80
N ALA A 40 -14.51 -14.11 8.13
CA ALA A 40 -14.66 -12.67 7.95
C ALA A 40 -15.83 -12.34 7.03
N LEU A 41 -15.97 -13.06 5.92
CA LEU A 41 -17.00 -12.84 4.90
C LEU A 41 -18.41 -13.20 5.40
N THR A 42 -18.52 -14.21 6.27
CA THR A 42 -19.79 -14.67 6.84
C THR A 42 -20.16 -13.99 8.15
N SER A 43 -19.37 -12.99 8.60
CA SER A 43 -19.68 -12.22 9.81
C SER A 43 -20.91 -11.31 9.61
N SER A 44 -21.52 -10.85 10.71
CA SER A 44 -22.65 -9.91 10.68
C SER A 44 -22.27 -8.55 10.04
N LYS A 45 -20.97 -8.23 9.99
CA LYS A 45 -20.41 -7.03 9.34
C LYS A 45 -19.23 -7.42 8.48
N PRO A 46 -19.46 -7.92 7.26
CA PRO A 46 -18.39 -8.32 6.37
C PRO A 46 -17.43 -7.15 6.03
N PRO A 47 -16.16 -7.41 5.77
CA PRO A 47 -15.23 -6.36 5.36
C PRO A 47 -15.59 -5.79 3.99
N LYS A 48 -15.20 -4.54 3.72
CA LYS A 48 -15.35 -3.94 2.39
C LYS A 48 -14.46 -4.62 1.35
N TYR A 49 -13.27 -5.06 1.79
CA TYR A 49 -12.33 -5.83 0.98
C TYR A 49 -11.70 -6.95 1.79
N ILE A 50 -11.41 -8.06 1.14
CA ILE A 50 -10.42 -9.04 1.60
C ILE A 50 -9.15 -8.88 0.77
N ASP A 51 -8.00 -9.08 1.42
CA ASP A 51 -6.68 -9.09 0.77
C ASP A 51 -6.24 -10.57 0.60
N VAL A 52 -6.15 -11.01 -0.65
CA VAL A 52 -5.73 -12.36 -1.04
C VAL A 52 -4.36 -12.27 -1.70
N GLU A 53 -3.40 -13.05 -1.23
CA GLU A 53 -2.06 -13.08 -1.80
C GLU A 53 -2.05 -13.79 -3.16
N TYR A 54 -1.35 -13.22 -4.13
CA TYR A 54 -1.24 -13.77 -5.48
C TYR A 54 -0.66 -15.19 -5.48
N GLU A 55 0.33 -15.46 -4.64
CA GLU A 55 0.93 -16.80 -4.51
C GLU A 55 -0.08 -17.83 -3.95
N LEU A 56 -0.97 -17.43 -3.05
CA LEU A 56 -2.07 -18.28 -2.59
C LEU A 56 -3.06 -18.56 -3.72
N PHE A 57 -3.43 -17.52 -4.48
CA PHE A 57 -4.32 -17.66 -5.63
C PHE A 57 -3.72 -18.60 -6.70
N VAL A 58 -2.44 -18.48 -7.01
CA VAL A 58 -1.77 -19.36 -8.00
C VAL A 58 -1.80 -20.83 -7.56
N LYS A 59 -1.64 -21.09 -6.26
CA LYS A 59 -1.74 -22.45 -5.69
C LYS A 59 -3.18 -22.97 -5.68
N GLN A 60 -4.15 -22.09 -5.49
CA GLN A 60 -5.57 -22.42 -5.33
C GLN A 60 -6.44 -21.47 -6.17
N PRO A 61 -6.46 -21.62 -7.53
CA PRO A 61 -7.21 -20.70 -8.41
C PRO A 61 -8.72 -20.67 -8.14
N TRP A 62 -9.28 -21.79 -7.63
CA TRP A 62 -10.69 -21.90 -7.25
C TRP A 62 -11.06 -21.14 -5.98
N LEU A 63 -10.09 -20.69 -5.19
CA LEU A 63 -10.33 -20.03 -3.90
C LEU A 63 -11.32 -18.86 -3.99
N ILE A 64 -11.19 -18.03 -5.03
CA ILE A 64 -12.04 -16.86 -5.20
C ILE A 64 -13.50 -17.27 -5.53
N GLU A 65 -13.68 -18.36 -6.28
CA GLU A 65 -15.00 -18.86 -6.65
C GLU A 65 -15.73 -19.49 -5.45
N ASP A 66 -14.98 -20.09 -4.53
CA ASP A 66 -15.52 -20.78 -3.34
C ASP A 66 -15.83 -19.82 -2.18
N LEU A 67 -15.32 -18.60 -2.20
CA LEU A 67 -15.54 -17.64 -1.12
C LEU A 67 -16.91 -16.94 -1.23
N PRO A 68 -17.65 -16.80 -0.13
CA PRO A 68 -18.98 -16.14 -0.10
C PRO A 68 -18.83 -14.60 -0.10
N LEU A 69 -18.35 -14.04 -1.20
CA LEU A 69 -17.94 -12.64 -1.32
C LEU A 69 -19.08 -11.63 -1.09
N GLY A 70 -20.30 -11.91 -1.58
CA GLY A 70 -21.38 -10.91 -1.56
C GLY A 70 -20.93 -9.59 -2.20
N ASP A 71 -21.03 -8.49 -1.44
CA ASP A 71 -20.57 -7.15 -1.86
C ASP A 71 -19.10 -6.86 -1.49
N CYS A 72 -18.36 -7.83 -0.96
CA CYS A 72 -16.96 -7.68 -0.58
C CYS A 72 -16.06 -7.72 -1.81
N GLY A 73 -15.22 -6.70 -1.99
CA GLY A 73 -14.23 -6.68 -3.05
C GLY A 73 -12.97 -7.49 -2.71
N ILE A 74 -12.24 -7.90 -3.74
CA ILE A 74 -10.95 -8.59 -3.60
C ILE A 74 -9.80 -7.64 -3.94
N ILE A 75 -8.86 -7.52 -3.00
CA ILE A 75 -7.53 -6.96 -3.26
C ILE A 75 -6.61 -8.16 -3.52
N LEU A 76 -6.18 -8.34 -4.76
CA LEU A 76 -5.14 -9.32 -5.08
C LEU A 76 -3.78 -8.69 -4.84
N SER A 77 -3.04 -9.21 -3.87
CA SER A 77 -1.81 -8.58 -3.39
C SER A 77 -0.57 -9.43 -3.62
N TRP A 78 0.55 -8.76 -3.79
CA TRP A 78 1.87 -9.39 -3.87
C TRP A 78 2.93 -8.48 -3.24
N HIS A 79 3.83 -9.07 -2.43
CA HIS A 79 4.88 -8.34 -1.71
C HIS A 79 6.25 -9.00 -1.96
N ASP A 80 7.26 -8.17 -2.28
CA ASP A 80 8.66 -8.60 -2.28
C ASP A 80 9.42 -7.89 -1.15
N MET A 81 9.83 -8.68 -0.16
CA MET A 81 10.52 -8.17 1.04
C MET A 81 12.01 -7.91 0.80
N VAL A 82 12.55 -8.33 -0.34
CA VAL A 82 13.98 -8.22 -0.67
C VAL A 82 14.27 -7.00 -1.53
N GLY A 83 13.45 -6.76 -2.56
CA GLY A 83 13.70 -5.65 -3.46
C GLY A 83 12.75 -5.57 -4.64
N ARG A 84 13.09 -4.73 -5.60
CA ARG A 84 12.35 -4.63 -6.86
C ARG A 84 12.69 -5.84 -7.75
N PRO A 85 11.74 -6.71 -8.10
CA PRO A 85 12.01 -7.89 -8.93
C PRO A 85 12.18 -7.51 -10.41
N SER A 86 12.88 -8.38 -11.16
CA SER A 86 13.11 -8.18 -12.59
C SER A 86 11.82 -8.28 -13.42
N ASP A 87 10.90 -9.14 -13.02
CA ASP A 87 9.63 -9.45 -13.68
C ASP A 87 8.43 -8.61 -13.20
N LEU A 88 8.68 -7.50 -12.48
CA LEU A 88 7.67 -6.65 -11.85
C LEU A 88 6.48 -6.33 -12.78
N PHE A 89 6.75 -5.87 -14.00
CA PHE A 89 5.70 -5.46 -14.94
C PHE A 89 4.95 -6.66 -15.54
N GLN A 90 5.63 -7.79 -15.75
CA GLN A 90 5.00 -9.03 -16.22
C GLN A 90 4.06 -9.59 -15.16
N LYS A 91 4.51 -9.61 -13.89
CA LYS A 91 3.68 -10.03 -12.77
C LYS A 91 2.46 -9.11 -12.60
N ALA A 92 2.65 -7.79 -12.71
CA ALA A 92 1.55 -6.84 -12.65
C ALA A 92 0.52 -7.04 -13.76
N ALA A 93 0.96 -7.34 -14.98
CA ALA A 93 0.07 -7.66 -16.09
C ALA A 93 -0.71 -8.96 -15.80
N ALA A 94 -0.02 -10.02 -15.40
CA ALA A 94 -0.66 -11.29 -15.06
C ALA A 94 -1.71 -11.16 -13.96
N MET A 95 -1.45 -10.34 -12.93
CA MET A 95 -2.42 -10.08 -11.86
C MET A 95 -3.63 -9.27 -12.34
N GLN A 96 -3.45 -8.36 -13.28
CA GLN A 96 -4.55 -7.57 -13.86
C GLN A 96 -5.43 -8.38 -14.82
N ASP A 97 -4.92 -9.45 -15.40
CA ASP A 97 -5.66 -10.33 -16.30
C ASP A 97 -6.61 -11.30 -15.54
N ILE A 98 -6.48 -11.39 -14.20
CA ILE A 98 -7.34 -12.26 -13.40
C ILE A 98 -8.72 -11.61 -13.24
N PRO A 99 -9.80 -12.32 -13.62
CA PRO A 99 -11.15 -11.77 -13.52
C PRO A 99 -11.60 -11.63 -12.07
N ASN A 100 -12.60 -10.77 -11.85
CA ASN A 100 -13.26 -10.53 -10.56
C ASN A 100 -12.36 -9.96 -9.45
N ILE A 101 -11.21 -9.41 -9.81
CA ILE A 101 -10.33 -8.66 -8.89
C ILE A 101 -10.75 -7.19 -8.87
N SER A 102 -11.05 -6.68 -7.68
CA SER A 102 -11.44 -5.28 -7.49
C SER A 102 -10.25 -4.33 -7.49
N VAL A 103 -9.13 -4.77 -6.93
CA VAL A 103 -7.90 -3.96 -6.80
C VAL A 103 -6.68 -4.87 -6.91
N VAL A 104 -5.72 -4.51 -7.74
CA VAL A 104 -4.39 -5.14 -7.74
C VAL A 104 -3.46 -4.37 -6.80
N LYS A 105 -2.73 -5.07 -5.94
CA LYS A 105 -1.79 -4.47 -4.99
C LYS A 105 -0.41 -5.08 -5.15
N MET A 106 0.56 -4.23 -5.48
CA MET A 106 1.96 -4.62 -5.62
C MET A 106 2.83 -3.78 -4.69
N VAL A 107 3.62 -4.46 -3.87
CA VAL A 107 4.47 -3.82 -2.87
C VAL A 107 5.85 -4.47 -2.90
N TRP A 108 6.91 -3.67 -2.87
CA TRP A 108 8.28 -4.20 -2.79
C TRP A 108 9.18 -3.30 -1.96
N ARG A 109 10.27 -3.87 -1.46
CA ARG A 109 11.29 -3.10 -0.75
C ARG A 109 12.08 -2.25 -1.73
N ALA A 110 12.10 -0.94 -1.54
CA ALA A 110 12.93 -0.05 -2.33
C ALA A 110 14.40 -0.12 -1.87
N ARG A 111 15.31 -0.30 -2.81
CA ARG A 111 16.76 -0.23 -2.60
C ARG A 111 17.33 1.15 -2.89
N SER A 112 16.54 1.98 -3.56
CA SER A 112 16.83 3.38 -3.86
C SER A 112 15.55 4.14 -4.20
N LEU A 113 15.62 5.46 -4.28
CA LEU A 113 14.50 6.30 -4.76
C LEU A 113 14.01 5.89 -6.15
N ARG A 114 14.89 5.36 -6.99
CA ARG A 114 14.58 4.97 -8.36
C ARG A 114 13.49 3.90 -8.44
N ASP A 115 13.43 3.01 -7.44
CA ASP A 115 12.44 1.93 -7.39
C ASP A 115 10.99 2.47 -7.29
N ASN A 116 10.79 3.67 -6.73
CA ASN A 116 9.47 4.32 -6.69
C ASN A 116 8.97 4.76 -8.08
N LEU A 117 9.87 5.01 -9.02
CA LEU A 117 9.47 5.40 -10.38
C LEU A 117 8.71 4.28 -11.09
N ASP A 118 9.05 3.03 -10.78
CA ASP A 118 8.34 1.88 -11.33
C ASP A 118 6.94 1.72 -10.69
N ALA A 119 6.76 2.08 -9.42
CA ALA A 119 5.43 2.19 -8.82
C ALA A 119 4.55 3.21 -9.57
N PHE A 120 5.11 4.37 -9.89
CA PHE A 120 4.38 5.39 -10.65
C PHE A 120 4.05 4.95 -12.08
N LYS A 121 4.97 4.25 -12.76
CA LYS A 121 4.70 3.67 -14.09
C LYS A 121 3.56 2.65 -14.04
N LEU A 122 3.56 1.76 -13.03
CA LEU A 122 2.47 0.80 -12.84
C LEU A 122 1.13 1.51 -12.63
N LEU A 123 1.09 2.52 -11.76
CA LEU A 123 -0.12 3.30 -11.52
C LEU A 123 -0.62 4.03 -12.77
N GLN A 124 0.29 4.54 -13.61
CA GLN A 124 -0.08 5.21 -14.86
C GLN A 124 -0.57 4.23 -15.94
N ALA A 125 -0.02 3.02 -15.96
CA ALA A 125 -0.36 1.98 -16.94
C ALA A 125 -1.51 1.06 -16.48
N ARG A 126 -2.10 1.29 -15.31
CA ARG A 126 -3.13 0.42 -14.74
C ARG A 126 -4.38 0.33 -15.63
N GLN A 127 -4.96 -0.84 -15.70
CA GLN A 127 -6.22 -1.10 -16.40
C GLN A 127 -7.42 -1.16 -15.43
N GLN A 128 -7.15 -1.28 -14.14
CA GLN A 128 -8.14 -1.35 -13.06
C GLN A 128 -7.58 -0.65 -11.79
N PRO A 129 -8.37 -0.47 -10.73
CA PRO A 129 -7.87 0.08 -9.47
C PRO A 129 -6.60 -0.63 -9.00
N MET A 130 -5.54 0.14 -8.72
CA MET A 130 -4.24 -0.41 -8.37
C MET A 130 -3.61 0.32 -7.18
N ILE A 131 -2.94 -0.43 -6.33
CA ILE A 131 -2.03 0.03 -5.30
C ILE A 131 -0.62 -0.42 -5.71
N ALA A 132 0.30 0.52 -5.88
CA ALA A 132 1.71 0.23 -6.11
C ALA A 132 2.56 1.08 -5.17
N LEU A 133 3.23 0.42 -4.22
CA LEU A 133 3.96 1.08 -3.14
C LEU A 133 5.33 0.44 -2.92
N CYS A 134 6.27 1.23 -2.45
CA CYS A 134 7.54 0.76 -1.96
C CYS A 134 7.59 0.74 -0.44
N MET A 135 8.33 -0.21 0.13
CA MET A 135 8.66 -0.33 1.55
C MET A 135 10.10 0.11 1.80
N GLY A 136 10.45 0.25 3.07
CA GLY A 136 11.78 0.61 3.51
C GLY A 136 12.05 2.12 3.47
N PRO A 137 13.26 2.55 3.86
CA PRO A 137 13.61 3.95 4.03
C PRO A 137 13.49 4.77 2.74
N PHE A 138 13.61 4.13 1.58
CA PHE A 138 13.46 4.80 0.27
C PHE A 138 12.03 4.81 -0.26
N GLY A 139 11.05 4.19 0.44
CA GLY A 139 9.70 3.94 -0.08
C GLY A 139 8.68 5.07 0.13
N LEU A 140 8.97 6.05 0.99
CA LEU A 140 8.02 7.09 1.39
C LEU A 140 7.41 7.84 0.18
N MET A 141 8.24 8.13 -0.83
CA MET A 141 7.81 8.89 -2.01
C MET A 141 6.62 8.25 -2.72
N SER A 142 6.60 6.92 -2.89
CA SER A 142 5.48 6.20 -3.53
C SER A 142 4.21 6.27 -2.71
N ARG A 143 4.32 6.26 -1.37
CA ARG A 143 3.18 6.33 -0.46
C ARG A 143 2.52 7.69 -0.47
N VAL A 144 3.32 8.76 -0.36
CA VAL A 144 2.81 10.14 -0.35
C VAL A 144 2.27 10.55 -1.71
N LEU A 145 2.94 10.16 -2.79
CA LEU A 145 2.55 10.55 -4.15
C LEU A 145 1.53 9.60 -4.82
N ALA A 146 1.02 8.59 -4.12
CA ALA A 146 0.01 7.68 -4.66
C ALA A 146 -1.17 8.42 -5.33
N PRO A 147 -1.79 9.47 -4.72
CA PRO A 147 -2.89 10.19 -5.36
C PRO A 147 -2.47 10.92 -6.63
N LYS A 148 -1.23 11.42 -6.70
CA LYS A 148 -0.72 12.12 -7.90
C LYS A 148 -0.71 11.21 -9.13
N PHE A 149 -0.44 9.93 -8.95
CA PHE A 149 -0.37 8.94 -10.03
C PHE A 149 -1.63 8.07 -10.12
N GLY A 150 -2.68 8.42 -9.38
CA GLY A 150 -3.97 7.73 -9.41
C GLY A 150 -3.97 6.38 -8.71
N GLY A 151 -3.14 6.23 -7.67
CA GLY A 151 -3.19 5.07 -6.79
C GLY A 151 -4.53 4.97 -6.07
N PHE A 152 -5.06 3.75 -5.95
CA PHE A 152 -6.34 3.49 -5.30
C PHE A 152 -6.30 3.83 -3.81
N ALA A 153 -5.22 3.47 -3.13
CA ALA A 153 -5.01 3.74 -1.70
C ALA A 153 -3.51 3.78 -1.37
N THR A 154 -3.21 4.30 -0.20
CA THR A 154 -1.93 4.16 0.49
C THR A 154 -2.16 3.63 1.90
N PHE A 155 -1.09 3.24 2.60
CA PHE A 155 -1.17 2.70 3.95
C PHE A 155 -0.35 3.55 4.91
N ALA A 156 -0.95 3.85 6.05
CA ALA A 156 -0.34 4.56 7.17
C ALA A 156 -0.58 3.80 8.46
N THR A 157 0.26 4.00 9.44
CA THR A 157 0.00 3.51 10.81
C THR A 157 -0.76 4.53 11.61
N ILE A 158 -1.52 4.07 12.59
CA ILE A 158 -2.18 4.95 13.57
C ILE A 158 -1.11 5.45 14.56
N ASP A 159 -1.16 6.74 14.90
CA ASP A 159 -0.21 7.33 15.83
C ASP A 159 -0.19 6.58 17.16
N GLY A 160 0.99 6.32 17.70
CA GLY A 160 1.19 5.56 18.93
C GLY A 160 1.16 4.04 18.77
N HIS A 161 0.95 3.52 17.56
CA HIS A 161 1.02 2.09 17.25
C HIS A 161 2.27 1.76 16.41
N GLU A 162 2.71 0.52 16.49
CA GLU A 162 3.80 0.03 15.65
C GLU A 162 3.38 0.00 14.17
N ALA A 163 4.31 0.38 13.30
CA ALA A 163 4.09 0.30 11.86
C ALA A 163 4.02 -1.16 11.42
N THR A 164 3.04 -1.47 10.57
CA THR A 164 2.88 -2.82 10.01
C THR A 164 3.84 -3.10 8.85
N ALA A 165 4.54 -2.08 8.36
CA ALA A 165 5.56 -2.20 7.31
C ALA A 165 6.65 -1.15 7.50
N ASP A 166 7.90 -1.52 7.21
CA ASP A 166 9.06 -0.63 7.27
C ASP A 166 8.86 0.60 6.37
N GLY A 167 9.19 1.80 6.89
CA GLY A 167 9.01 3.08 6.19
C GLY A 167 7.57 3.55 6.04
N GLN A 168 6.63 2.99 6.77
CA GLN A 168 5.24 3.42 6.78
C GLN A 168 5.08 4.69 7.61
N PRO A 169 4.57 5.80 7.01
CA PRO A 169 4.31 7.03 7.77
C PRO A 169 3.10 6.85 8.70
N THR A 170 2.98 7.72 9.70
CA THR A 170 1.76 7.79 10.49
C THR A 170 0.64 8.52 9.74
N THR A 171 -0.61 8.35 10.20
CA THR A 171 -1.76 9.09 9.66
C THR A 171 -1.57 10.60 9.83
N THR A 172 -1.07 11.05 10.97
CA THR A 172 -0.75 12.46 11.22
C THR A 172 0.32 12.98 10.27
N GLU A 173 1.37 12.21 10.01
CA GLU A 173 2.40 12.62 9.03
C GLU A 173 1.82 12.76 7.63
N LEU A 174 1.02 11.80 7.16
CA LEU A 174 0.38 11.92 5.84
C LEU A 174 -0.52 13.14 5.75
N LEU A 175 -1.40 13.34 6.73
CA LEU A 175 -2.44 14.37 6.67
C LEU A 175 -1.88 15.77 6.94
N SER A 176 -1.03 15.92 7.99
CA SER A 176 -0.59 17.22 8.46
C SER A 176 0.76 17.64 7.90
N LYS A 177 1.73 16.71 7.78
CA LYS A 177 3.06 17.03 7.27
C LYS A 177 3.12 17.10 5.75
N TYR A 178 2.38 16.20 5.06
CA TYR A 178 2.39 16.12 3.60
C TYR A 178 1.12 16.64 2.92
N ASN A 179 0.12 17.08 3.69
CA ASN A 179 -1.17 17.56 3.16
C ASN A 179 -1.80 16.56 2.16
N PHE A 180 -1.76 15.27 2.49
CA PHE A 180 -2.05 14.16 1.59
C PHE A 180 -3.37 14.32 0.83
N ASN A 181 -4.41 14.79 1.49
CA ASN A 181 -5.74 14.98 0.90
C ASN A 181 -5.78 16.05 -0.20
N SER A 182 -4.78 16.94 -0.29
CA SER A 182 -4.68 17.97 -1.33
C SER A 182 -3.87 17.50 -2.55
N ILE A 183 -3.19 16.37 -2.44
CA ILE A 183 -2.34 15.84 -3.53
C ILE A 183 -3.21 15.29 -4.65
N ASN A 184 -2.92 15.75 -5.87
CA ASN A 184 -3.60 15.33 -7.09
C ASN A 184 -2.63 15.34 -8.29
N ALA A 185 -3.11 14.96 -9.47
CA ALA A 185 -2.28 14.81 -10.67
C ALA A 185 -1.45 16.08 -11.03
N ARG A 186 -1.92 17.28 -10.64
CA ARG A 186 -1.26 18.55 -10.94
C ARG A 186 -0.29 19.00 -9.86
N THR A 187 -0.21 18.30 -8.72
CA THR A 187 0.66 18.67 -7.59
C THR A 187 2.11 18.72 -8.05
N LYS A 188 2.78 19.84 -7.81
CA LYS A 188 4.21 19.99 -8.04
C LYS A 188 4.98 19.34 -6.90
N VAL A 189 6.06 18.63 -7.24
CA VAL A 189 6.87 17.88 -6.26
C VAL A 189 8.21 18.56 -6.10
N TYR A 190 8.58 18.84 -4.86
CA TYR A 190 9.85 19.39 -4.43
C TYR A 190 10.47 18.46 -3.39
N GLY A 191 11.75 18.61 -3.12
CA GLY A 191 12.37 17.77 -2.10
C GLY A 191 13.79 18.17 -1.75
N VAL A 192 14.24 17.65 -0.60
CA VAL A 192 15.65 17.68 -0.18
C VAL A 192 16.26 16.32 -0.44
N ILE A 193 17.40 16.30 -1.11
CA ILE A 193 18.14 15.07 -1.44
C ILE A 193 19.38 14.97 -0.54
N GLY A 194 19.60 13.82 0.06
CA GLY A 194 20.77 13.56 0.91
C GLY A 194 20.71 12.21 1.63
N ASP A 195 21.77 11.87 2.34
CA ASP A 195 21.90 10.58 3.04
C ASP A 195 21.23 10.56 4.43
N THR A 196 20.93 11.72 5.00
CA THR A 196 20.32 11.86 6.34
C THR A 196 19.09 12.77 6.36
N VAL A 197 18.36 12.80 5.24
CA VAL A 197 17.24 13.73 5.04
C VAL A 197 15.95 13.33 5.77
N GLU A 198 15.87 12.12 6.30
CA GLU A 198 14.71 11.63 7.07
C GLU A 198 14.41 12.50 8.29
N HIS A 199 15.45 13.08 8.90
CA HIS A 199 15.35 13.97 10.07
C HIS A 199 15.23 15.44 9.68
N SER A 200 15.20 15.77 8.39
CA SER A 200 15.10 17.15 7.93
C SER A 200 13.78 17.79 8.32
N ALA A 201 13.82 18.99 8.89
CA ALA A 201 12.64 19.79 9.17
C ALA A 201 12.06 20.47 7.91
N SER A 202 12.81 20.47 6.79
CA SER A 202 12.41 21.14 5.55
C SER A 202 11.04 20.73 5.03
N PRO A 203 10.64 19.42 5.02
CA PRO A 203 9.30 19.03 4.58
C PRO A 203 8.21 19.69 5.43
N TYR A 204 8.44 19.84 6.72
CA TYR A 204 7.46 20.44 7.63
C TYR A 204 7.22 21.91 7.29
N PHE A 205 8.29 22.68 7.16
CA PHE A 205 8.20 24.12 6.90
C PHE A 205 7.66 24.41 5.49
N HIS A 206 8.16 23.72 4.47
CA HIS A 206 7.74 23.97 3.09
C HIS A 206 6.29 23.54 2.84
N ASN A 207 5.86 22.39 3.35
CA ASN A 207 4.48 21.95 3.19
C ASN A 207 3.48 22.86 3.92
N ALA A 208 3.84 23.34 5.11
CA ALA A 208 3.04 24.34 5.83
C ALA A 208 2.94 25.66 5.03
N ALA A 209 4.05 26.13 4.45
CA ALA A 209 4.08 27.33 3.62
C ALA A 209 3.26 27.15 2.33
N PHE A 210 3.33 25.98 1.68
CA PHE A 210 2.51 25.67 0.50
C PHE A 210 1.02 25.67 0.83
N ALA A 211 0.63 25.09 1.96
CA ALA A 211 -0.75 25.08 2.42
C ALA A 211 -1.24 26.51 2.71
N ALA A 212 -0.45 27.31 3.44
CA ALA A 212 -0.79 28.70 3.75
C ALA A 212 -0.92 29.60 2.50
N ALA A 213 -0.08 29.35 1.48
CA ALA A 213 -0.10 30.08 0.21
C ALA A 213 -1.14 29.52 -0.79
N GLY A 214 -1.87 28.45 -0.47
CA GLY A 214 -2.82 27.79 -1.37
C GLY A 214 -2.16 27.21 -2.62
N THR A 215 -0.86 26.87 -2.57
CA THR A 215 -0.14 26.31 -3.72
C THR A 215 -0.26 24.80 -3.77
N ASN A 216 -0.61 24.26 -4.94
CA ASN A 216 -0.71 22.81 -5.14
C ASN A 216 0.70 22.19 -5.30
N SER A 217 1.36 21.98 -4.17
CA SER A 217 2.75 21.53 -4.11
C SER A 217 2.98 20.64 -2.89
N VAL A 218 3.94 19.73 -3.00
CA VAL A 218 4.39 18.88 -1.89
C VAL A 218 5.92 18.84 -1.83
N TYR A 219 6.48 18.87 -0.63
CA TYR A 219 7.91 18.78 -0.37
C TYR A 219 8.23 17.49 0.37
N LEU A 220 9.20 16.70 -0.11
CA LEU A 220 9.54 15.38 0.39
C LEU A 220 11.02 15.28 0.81
N PRO A 221 11.35 14.46 1.80
CA PRO A 221 12.72 13.96 1.97
C PRO A 221 12.98 12.91 0.89
N LEU A 222 14.10 13.03 0.23
CA LEU A 222 14.55 12.13 -0.85
C LEU A 222 15.89 11.51 -0.45
N PRO A 223 15.86 10.45 0.38
CA PRO A 223 17.07 9.81 0.88
C PRO A 223 17.84 9.14 -0.26
N ILE A 224 19.17 9.27 -0.22
CA ILE A 224 20.10 8.56 -1.11
C ILE A 224 21.08 7.73 -0.27
N PRO A 225 21.51 6.57 -0.74
CA PRO A 225 22.53 5.78 -0.04
C PRO A 225 23.84 6.55 0.13
N LYS A 226 24.55 6.31 1.23
CA LYS A 226 25.90 6.88 1.43
C LYS A 226 26.85 6.39 0.33
N GLY A 227 27.62 7.29 -0.24
CA GLY A 227 28.66 6.97 -1.23
C GLY A 227 28.21 7.03 -2.70
N TRP A 228 27.13 7.72 -2.94
CA TRP A 228 26.70 8.08 -4.33
C TRP A 228 27.19 9.47 -4.71
#